data_eb9d11f77df797c9233823a30024f673
#
_entry.id   eb9d11f77df797c9233823a30024f673
#
_cell.length_a   1.000
_cell.length_b   1.000
_cell.length_c   1.000
_cell.angle_alpha   90.00
_cell.angle_beta   90.00
_cell.angle_gamma   90.00
#
_symmetry.space_group_name_H-M   'P 1'
#
loop_
_entity.id
_entity.type
_entity.pdbx_description
1 polymer ?
#
loop_
_entity_poly.entity_id
_entity_poly.type
_entity_poly.pdbx_seq_one_letter_code
_entity_poly.pdbx_strand_id
1 'polypeptide(L)'
;VRVGITYPEIYEMQIRAVFEAAAELTKNKVDAHPQIMIPQISSVAELNHIKKIYDKIKKESELKHMMKLKINFGTMIEVVRAALTANELANTAEFFSFGTNDLTQGTFSFSREDVEGKFLPEYMEKEILERNPFQSIDINGVGSLMKIGIAEGRSIKPHMEIGICGEHGGDPNSIKFCHGEKLSYVSASPHRIPIAIISAAQASIEQSKTMNKRSTKRSTKRST
;
A
#
# COMPACT_ATOMS: atom_id res chain seq x y z
N VAL A 1 5.43 -3.04 13.81
CA VAL A 1 5.11 -4.39 14.35
C VAL A 1 5.90 -4.74 15.60
N ARG A 2 7.17 -4.31 15.70
CA ARG A 2 8.09 -4.73 16.77
C ARG A 2 7.56 -4.44 18.17
N VAL A 3 7.06 -3.22 18.41
CA VAL A 3 6.42 -2.84 19.67
C VAL A 3 5.20 -3.73 19.97
N GLY A 4 4.36 -4.00 18.97
CA GLY A 4 3.17 -4.85 19.13
C GLY A 4 3.48 -6.35 19.35
N ILE A 5 4.70 -6.80 19.03
CA ILE A 5 5.17 -8.15 19.37
C ILE A 5 5.75 -8.17 20.79
N THR A 6 6.51 -7.13 21.16
CA THR A 6 7.14 -7.04 22.48
C THR A 6 6.12 -6.73 23.58
N TYR A 7 5.10 -5.93 23.28
CA TYR A 7 4.01 -5.51 24.17
C TYR A 7 2.66 -5.81 23.50
N PRO A 8 2.25 -7.08 23.42
CA PRO A 8 1.10 -7.51 22.62
C PRO A 8 -0.22 -6.89 23.08
N GLU A 9 -0.32 -6.47 24.35
CA GLU A 9 -1.48 -5.79 24.91
C GLU A 9 -1.84 -4.50 24.17
N ILE A 10 -0.86 -3.81 23.57
CA ILE A 10 -1.08 -2.60 22.78
C ILE A 10 -1.89 -2.96 21.52
N TYR A 11 -1.47 -4.00 20.80
CA TYR A 11 -2.18 -4.43 19.59
C TYR A 11 -3.51 -5.14 19.94
N GLU A 12 -3.56 -5.90 21.04
CA GLU A 12 -4.82 -6.47 21.51
C GLU A 12 -5.86 -5.37 21.76
N MET A 13 -5.49 -4.30 22.44
CA MET A 13 -6.36 -3.15 22.73
C MET A 13 -6.83 -2.48 21.42
N GLN A 14 -5.90 -2.17 20.50
CA GLN A 14 -6.22 -1.48 19.27
C GLN A 14 -7.11 -2.32 18.35
N ILE A 15 -6.76 -3.60 18.13
CA ILE A 15 -7.55 -4.52 17.32
C ILE A 15 -8.95 -4.69 17.93
N ARG A 16 -9.05 -4.86 19.25
CA ARG A 16 -10.32 -4.98 19.95
C ARG A 16 -11.18 -3.73 19.74
N ALA A 17 -10.61 -2.54 19.84
CA ALA A 17 -11.35 -1.28 19.62
C ALA A 17 -11.98 -1.23 18.22
N VAL A 18 -11.27 -1.69 17.18
CA VAL A 18 -11.81 -1.77 15.82
C VAL A 18 -12.99 -2.76 15.74
N PHE A 19 -12.86 -3.95 16.37
CA PHE A 19 -13.95 -4.94 16.39
C PHE A 19 -15.17 -4.45 17.15
N GLU A 20 -14.99 -3.80 18.31
CA GLU A 20 -16.09 -3.24 19.09
C GLU A 20 -16.81 -2.13 18.32
N ALA A 21 -16.09 -1.21 17.70
CA ALA A 21 -16.65 -0.16 16.86
C ALA A 21 -17.42 -0.73 15.66
N ALA A 22 -16.87 -1.73 14.98
CA ALA A 22 -17.55 -2.39 13.87
C ALA A 22 -18.84 -3.09 14.31
N ALA A 23 -18.83 -3.73 15.48
CA ALA A 23 -20.01 -4.36 16.04
C ALA A 23 -21.11 -3.35 16.39
N GLU A 24 -20.73 -2.21 16.99
CA GLU A 24 -21.66 -1.12 17.31
C GLU A 24 -22.30 -0.53 16.03
N LEU A 25 -21.48 -0.23 15.03
CA LEU A 25 -21.97 0.29 13.75
C LEU A 25 -22.91 -0.70 13.05
N THR A 26 -22.56 -1.99 13.05
CA THR A 26 -23.40 -3.04 12.47
C THR A 26 -24.76 -3.15 13.17
N LYS A 27 -24.79 -3.05 14.52
CA LYS A 27 -26.05 -3.00 15.28
C LYS A 27 -26.91 -1.81 14.89
N ASN A 28 -26.29 -0.68 14.61
CA ASN A 28 -26.95 0.55 14.18
C ASN A 28 -27.27 0.55 12.66
N LYS A 29 -27.10 -0.60 11.96
CA LYS A 29 -27.34 -0.76 10.53
C LYS A 29 -26.48 0.14 9.64
N VAL A 30 -25.32 0.54 10.12
CA VAL A 30 -24.29 1.24 9.33
C VAL A 30 -23.45 0.19 8.62
N ASP A 31 -23.32 0.32 7.31
CA ASP A 31 -22.49 -0.57 6.48
C ASP A 31 -21.02 -0.15 6.60
N ALA A 32 -20.31 -0.75 7.57
CA ALA A 32 -18.92 -0.45 7.87
C ALA A 32 -18.00 -1.55 7.35
N HIS A 33 -16.94 -1.15 6.65
CA HIS A 33 -15.92 -2.05 6.07
C HIS A 33 -14.51 -1.73 6.59
N PRO A 34 -14.22 -1.91 7.89
CA PRO A 34 -12.89 -1.63 8.42
C PRO A 34 -11.87 -2.63 7.90
N GLN A 35 -10.64 -2.16 7.78
CA GLN A 35 -9.47 -2.97 7.45
C GLN A 35 -8.39 -2.73 8.51
N ILE A 36 -7.73 -3.80 8.97
CA ILE A 36 -6.62 -3.73 9.91
C ILE A 36 -5.34 -4.01 9.15
N MET A 37 -4.44 -3.03 9.12
CA MET A 37 -3.16 -3.08 8.43
C MET A 37 -2.02 -3.06 9.44
N ILE A 38 -1.14 -4.07 9.36
CA ILE A 38 0.00 -4.18 10.27
C ILE A 38 1.23 -3.52 9.63
N PRO A 39 1.84 -2.52 10.31
CA PRO A 39 2.99 -1.79 9.77
C PRO A 39 4.31 -2.50 10.05
N GLN A 40 5.37 -2.12 9.33
CA GLN A 40 6.76 -2.52 9.57
C GLN A 40 7.01 -4.03 9.59
N ILE A 41 6.23 -4.79 8.84
CA ILE A 41 6.42 -6.24 8.69
C ILE A 41 7.66 -6.50 7.84
N SER A 42 8.58 -7.34 8.35
CA SER A 42 9.76 -7.81 7.63
C SER A 42 9.68 -9.29 7.25
N SER A 43 8.83 -10.07 7.93
CA SER A 43 8.71 -11.51 7.69
C SER A 43 7.29 -12.02 7.91
N VAL A 44 6.96 -13.15 7.26
CA VAL A 44 5.67 -13.81 7.46
C VAL A 44 5.48 -14.30 8.90
N ALA A 45 6.57 -14.60 9.61
CA ALA A 45 6.51 -15.02 11.00
C ALA A 45 5.97 -13.92 11.92
N GLU A 46 6.39 -12.65 11.70
CA GLU A 46 5.85 -11.49 12.43
C GLU A 46 4.36 -11.31 12.11
N LEU A 47 3.97 -11.38 10.85
CA LEU A 47 2.58 -11.22 10.43
C LEU A 47 1.69 -12.33 11.03
N ASN A 48 2.15 -13.57 10.99
CA ASN A 48 1.44 -14.72 11.57
C ASN A 48 1.32 -14.63 13.10
N HIS A 49 2.32 -14.04 13.77
CA HIS A 49 2.24 -13.79 15.22
C HIS A 49 1.07 -12.84 15.54
N ILE A 50 0.98 -11.72 14.83
CA ILE A 50 -0.12 -10.75 15.04
C ILE A 50 -1.47 -11.32 14.55
N LYS A 51 -1.47 -12.14 13.50
CA LYS A 51 -2.69 -12.80 13.03
C LYS A 51 -3.36 -13.66 14.10
N LYS A 52 -2.57 -14.33 14.94
CA LYS A 52 -3.11 -15.11 16.07
C LYS A 52 -3.84 -14.22 17.08
N ILE A 53 -3.30 -13.05 17.36
CA ILE A 53 -3.94 -12.05 18.23
C ILE A 53 -5.26 -11.57 17.61
N TYR A 54 -5.21 -11.21 16.33
CA TYR A 54 -6.40 -10.84 15.56
C TYR A 54 -7.49 -11.91 15.60
N ASP A 55 -7.16 -13.17 15.32
CA ASP A 55 -8.12 -14.27 15.27
C ASP A 55 -8.75 -14.56 16.64
N LYS A 56 -7.96 -14.47 17.72
CA LYS A 56 -8.45 -14.55 19.10
C LYS A 56 -9.49 -13.46 19.37
N ILE A 57 -9.16 -12.21 19.10
CA ILE A 57 -10.03 -11.05 19.35
C ILE A 57 -11.29 -11.12 18.49
N LYS A 58 -11.16 -11.50 17.22
CA LYS A 58 -12.29 -11.71 16.31
C LYS A 58 -13.28 -12.69 16.92
N LYS A 59 -12.81 -13.85 17.34
CA LYS A 59 -13.65 -14.89 17.95
C LYS A 59 -14.35 -14.41 19.21
N GLU A 60 -13.63 -13.72 20.10
CA GLU A 60 -14.17 -13.16 21.33
C GLU A 60 -15.25 -12.10 21.04
N SER A 61 -14.99 -11.18 20.10
CA SER A 61 -15.92 -10.11 19.73
C SER A 61 -17.18 -10.64 19.02
N GLU A 62 -17.04 -11.60 18.10
CA GLU A 62 -18.17 -12.24 17.43
C GLU A 62 -19.07 -12.98 18.43
N LEU A 63 -18.49 -13.66 19.42
CA LEU A 63 -19.26 -14.31 20.50
C LEU A 63 -19.96 -13.29 21.40
N LYS A 64 -19.25 -12.25 21.85
CA LYS A 64 -19.79 -11.20 22.71
C LYS A 64 -20.99 -10.50 22.07
N HIS A 65 -20.90 -10.19 20.79
CA HIS A 65 -21.94 -9.43 20.06
C HIS A 65 -22.94 -10.31 19.33
N MET A 66 -22.77 -11.65 19.35
CA MET A 66 -23.60 -12.65 18.65
C MET A 66 -23.79 -12.33 17.16
N MET A 67 -22.71 -11.89 16.48
CA MET A 67 -22.74 -11.56 15.06
C MET A 67 -21.40 -11.88 14.40
N LYS A 68 -21.42 -12.05 13.06
CA LYS A 68 -20.21 -12.14 12.25
C LYS A 68 -19.71 -10.76 11.89
N LEU A 69 -18.39 -10.55 12.05
CA LEU A 69 -17.74 -9.28 11.74
C LEU A 69 -16.73 -9.49 10.60
N LYS A 70 -16.94 -8.79 9.49
CA LYS A 70 -16.04 -8.83 8.35
C LYS A 70 -15.05 -7.67 8.43
N ILE A 71 -13.86 -7.97 8.92
CA ILE A 71 -12.75 -7.02 8.99
C ILE A 71 -11.58 -7.65 8.26
N ASN A 72 -11.07 -7.00 7.22
CA ASN A 72 -9.94 -7.53 6.47
C ASN A 72 -8.64 -7.32 7.23
N PHE A 73 -7.75 -8.32 7.17
CA PHE A 73 -6.45 -8.29 7.79
C PHE A 73 -5.36 -8.19 6.72
N GLY A 74 -4.56 -7.14 6.73
CA GLY A 74 -3.53 -6.91 5.74
C GLY A 74 -2.24 -6.38 6.35
N THR A 75 -1.29 -6.05 5.48
CA THR A 75 0.00 -5.53 5.91
C THR A 75 0.48 -4.40 5.02
N MET A 76 1.28 -3.51 5.61
CA MET A 76 2.05 -2.53 4.89
C MET A 76 3.31 -3.18 4.32
N ILE A 77 3.61 -2.90 3.06
CA ILE A 77 4.86 -3.26 2.39
C ILE A 77 5.72 -2.00 2.36
N GLU A 78 6.61 -1.89 3.33
CA GLU A 78 7.45 -0.70 3.51
C GLU A 78 8.89 -1.04 3.92
N VAL A 79 9.14 -2.31 4.25
CA VAL A 79 10.46 -2.86 4.45
C VAL A 79 10.90 -3.53 3.15
N VAL A 80 12.13 -3.26 2.69
CA VAL A 80 12.68 -3.83 1.44
C VAL A 80 12.53 -5.35 1.40
N ARG A 81 12.84 -6.04 2.52
CA ARG A 81 12.67 -7.49 2.61
C ARG A 81 11.21 -7.93 2.36
N ALA A 82 10.24 -7.18 2.89
CA ALA A 82 8.82 -7.50 2.69
C ALA A 82 8.41 -7.41 1.21
N ALA A 83 8.92 -6.44 0.46
CA ALA A 83 8.68 -6.33 -0.98
C ALA A 83 9.24 -7.54 -1.75
N LEU A 84 10.44 -8.01 -1.37
CA LEU A 84 11.11 -9.15 -2.00
C LEU A 84 10.49 -10.51 -1.64
N THR A 85 9.75 -10.61 -0.54
CA THR A 85 9.11 -11.86 -0.05
C THR A 85 7.60 -11.70 0.10
N ALA A 86 6.99 -10.86 -0.75
CA ALA A 86 5.58 -10.53 -0.65
C ALA A 86 4.65 -11.73 -0.94
N ASN A 87 5.10 -12.74 -1.69
CA ASN A 87 4.39 -14.00 -1.87
C ASN A 87 4.19 -14.74 -0.54
N GLU A 88 5.19 -14.76 0.36
CA GLU A 88 5.04 -15.37 1.67
C GLU A 88 3.97 -14.64 2.49
N LEU A 89 4.00 -13.30 2.48
CA LEU A 89 3.07 -12.44 3.20
C LEU A 89 1.64 -12.57 2.66
N ALA A 90 1.48 -12.73 1.34
CA ALA A 90 0.19 -12.88 0.67
C ALA A 90 -0.60 -14.12 1.10
N ASN A 91 0.05 -15.15 1.64
CA ASN A 91 -0.65 -16.30 2.19
C ASN A 91 -1.50 -15.91 3.41
N THR A 92 -1.05 -14.94 4.20
CA THR A 92 -1.72 -14.50 5.44
C THR A 92 -2.50 -13.20 5.23
N ALA A 93 -1.93 -12.21 4.54
CA ALA A 93 -2.56 -10.92 4.31
C ALA A 93 -3.66 -11.01 3.24
N GLU A 94 -4.77 -10.30 3.45
CA GLU A 94 -5.87 -10.18 2.48
C GLU A 94 -5.69 -8.98 1.54
N PHE A 95 -4.90 -8.00 1.95
CA PHE A 95 -4.54 -6.83 1.12
C PHE A 95 -3.14 -6.33 1.49
N PHE A 96 -2.56 -5.54 0.58
CA PHE A 96 -1.31 -4.80 0.80
C PHE A 96 -1.50 -3.31 0.64
N SER A 97 -0.71 -2.53 1.37
CA SER A 97 -0.50 -1.11 1.10
C SER A 97 1.00 -0.81 1.11
N PHE A 98 1.51 -0.17 0.07
CA PHE A 98 2.90 0.27 0.08
C PHE A 98 3.07 1.52 0.93
N GLY A 99 3.89 1.43 1.98
CA GLY A 99 4.36 2.56 2.78
C GLY A 99 5.61 3.17 2.13
N THR A 100 5.38 4.02 1.13
CA THR A 100 6.46 4.46 0.24
C THR A 100 7.47 5.39 0.89
N ASN A 101 7.14 6.04 2.01
CA ASN A 101 8.12 6.83 2.77
C ASN A 101 9.24 5.93 3.31
N ASP A 102 8.87 4.88 4.05
CA ASP A 102 9.83 3.96 4.66
C ASP A 102 10.50 3.07 3.61
N LEU A 103 9.77 2.66 2.57
CA LEU A 103 10.37 1.91 1.47
C LEU A 103 11.44 2.74 0.74
N THR A 104 11.22 4.05 0.58
CA THR A 104 12.22 4.98 0.03
C THR A 104 13.44 5.07 0.94
N GLN A 105 13.23 5.25 2.25
CA GLN A 105 14.34 5.27 3.21
C GLN A 105 15.17 3.99 3.15
N GLY A 106 14.51 2.83 3.14
CA GLY A 106 15.19 1.54 3.06
C GLY A 106 15.93 1.32 1.74
N THR A 107 15.37 1.78 0.62
CA THR A 107 15.96 1.61 -0.71
C THR A 107 17.22 2.44 -0.90
N PHE A 108 17.21 3.69 -0.44
CA PHE A 108 18.35 4.60 -0.55
C PHE A 108 19.30 4.52 0.64
N SER A 109 18.96 3.80 1.71
CA SER A 109 19.64 3.89 3.01
C SER A 109 19.68 5.33 3.55
N PHE A 110 18.63 6.09 3.32
CA PHE A 110 18.47 7.47 3.79
C PHE A 110 17.54 7.52 5.00
N SER A 111 17.92 8.32 6.00
CA SER A 111 16.96 8.82 6.98
C SER A 111 16.40 10.15 6.45
N ARG A 112 15.09 10.25 6.27
CA ARG A 112 14.44 11.45 5.73
C ARG A 112 14.83 12.70 6.49
N GLU A 113 14.77 12.64 7.83
CA GLU A 113 15.10 13.75 8.72
C GLU A 113 16.57 14.20 8.59
N ASP A 114 17.47 13.24 8.28
CA ASP A 114 18.89 13.52 8.14
C ASP A 114 19.24 14.12 6.77
N VAL A 115 18.52 13.78 5.71
CA VAL A 115 18.98 14.14 4.35
C VAL A 115 18.26 15.32 3.75
N GLU A 116 16.95 15.55 4.05
CA GLU A 116 16.17 16.63 3.43
C GLU A 116 16.73 18.03 3.72
N GLY A 117 17.29 18.25 4.92
CA GLY A 117 17.92 19.51 5.31
C GLY A 117 19.44 19.57 5.12
N LYS A 118 20.07 18.53 4.58
CA LYS A 118 21.54 18.43 4.46
C LYS A 118 21.97 18.33 2.99
N PHE A 119 22.25 17.13 2.51
CA PHE A 119 22.83 16.95 1.18
C PHE A 119 21.83 16.82 0.04
N LEU A 120 20.58 16.52 0.32
CA LEU A 120 19.55 16.31 -0.72
C LEU A 120 19.33 17.54 -1.61
N PRO A 121 19.30 18.78 -1.07
CA PRO A 121 19.21 19.99 -1.89
C PRO A 121 20.41 20.10 -2.85
N GLU A 122 21.63 19.79 -2.40
CA GLU A 122 22.83 19.82 -3.24
C GLU A 122 22.80 18.75 -4.33
N TYR A 123 22.25 17.55 -4.03
CA TYR A 123 22.09 16.48 -5.02
C TYR A 123 21.10 16.88 -6.12
N MET A 124 20.06 17.64 -5.77
CA MET A 124 19.09 18.18 -6.74
C MET A 124 19.75 19.28 -7.59
N GLU A 125 20.50 20.21 -6.99
CA GLU A 125 21.21 21.28 -7.69
C GLU A 125 22.26 20.74 -8.67
N LYS A 126 22.95 19.66 -8.28
CA LYS A 126 23.95 18.99 -9.13
C LYS A 126 23.34 17.96 -10.10
N GLU A 127 22.03 17.87 -10.19
CA GLU A 127 21.33 16.93 -11.06
C GLU A 127 21.71 15.44 -10.83
N ILE A 128 22.22 15.10 -9.61
CA ILE A 128 22.50 13.71 -9.22
C ILE A 128 21.18 12.95 -9.01
N LEU A 129 20.18 13.63 -8.46
CA LEU A 129 18.81 13.16 -8.40
C LEU A 129 17.92 14.11 -9.20
N GLU A 130 17.13 13.59 -10.09
CA GLU A 130 16.18 14.37 -10.90
C GLU A 130 15.08 15.01 -10.04
N ARG A 131 14.68 14.32 -8.97
CA ARG A 131 13.60 14.72 -8.06
C ARG A 131 13.88 14.28 -6.64
N ASN A 132 13.26 14.96 -5.69
CA ASN A 132 13.26 14.52 -4.30
C ASN A 132 12.49 13.17 -4.20
N PRO A 133 13.16 12.06 -3.82
CA PRO A 133 12.57 10.73 -3.78
C PRO A 133 11.52 10.58 -2.66
N PHE A 134 11.41 11.54 -1.74
CA PHE A 134 10.35 11.59 -0.72
C PHE A 134 9.09 12.32 -1.18
N GLN A 135 9.14 13.02 -2.32
CA GLN A 135 8.00 13.73 -2.90
C GLN A 135 7.43 13.01 -4.12
N SER A 136 8.29 12.44 -4.96
CA SER A 136 7.91 11.67 -6.14
C SER A 136 8.59 10.31 -6.13
N ILE A 137 7.87 9.24 -6.45
CA ILE A 137 8.44 7.89 -6.44
C ILE A 137 9.65 7.80 -7.37
N ASP A 138 10.78 7.32 -6.83
CA ASP A 138 11.89 6.83 -7.65
C ASP A 138 11.47 5.54 -8.36
N ILE A 139 11.11 5.67 -9.63
CA ILE A 139 10.56 4.56 -10.43
C ILE A 139 11.59 3.44 -10.62
N ASN A 140 12.87 3.77 -10.67
CA ASN A 140 13.94 2.81 -10.95
C ASN A 140 14.30 1.94 -9.75
N GLY A 141 14.35 2.49 -8.55
CA GLY A 141 14.63 1.77 -7.30
C GLY A 141 13.35 1.35 -6.58
N VAL A 142 12.67 2.32 -5.96
CA VAL A 142 11.45 2.08 -5.17
C VAL A 142 10.34 1.48 -6.04
N GLY A 143 10.14 2.02 -7.24
CA GLY A 143 9.16 1.51 -8.19
C GLY A 143 9.45 0.07 -8.62
N SER A 144 10.72 -0.32 -8.76
CA SER A 144 11.10 -1.70 -9.07
C SER A 144 10.75 -2.65 -7.93
N LEU A 145 11.00 -2.26 -6.66
CA LEU A 145 10.60 -3.04 -5.49
C LEU A 145 9.08 -3.16 -5.40
N MET A 146 8.34 -2.09 -5.69
CA MET A 146 6.88 -2.13 -5.75
C MET A 146 6.38 -3.12 -6.80
N LYS A 147 6.96 -3.14 -8.00
CA LYS A 147 6.61 -4.10 -9.07
C LYS A 147 6.82 -5.53 -8.63
N ILE A 148 7.94 -5.83 -7.97
CA ILE A 148 8.21 -7.15 -7.39
C ILE A 148 7.11 -7.50 -6.37
N GLY A 149 6.86 -6.65 -5.39
CA GLY A 149 5.85 -6.90 -4.36
C GLY A 149 4.44 -7.08 -4.92
N ILE A 150 4.06 -6.33 -5.97
CA ILE A 150 2.78 -6.47 -6.67
C ILE A 150 2.70 -7.83 -7.37
N ALA A 151 3.72 -8.19 -8.13
CA ALA A 151 3.76 -9.45 -8.88
C ALA A 151 3.72 -10.65 -7.92
N GLU A 152 4.54 -10.64 -6.88
CA GLU A 152 4.62 -11.68 -5.86
C GLU A 152 3.29 -11.81 -5.08
N GLY A 153 2.69 -10.70 -4.65
CA GLY A 153 1.40 -10.71 -3.97
C GLY A 153 0.28 -11.30 -4.84
N ARG A 154 0.19 -10.85 -6.09
CA ARG A 154 -0.83 -11.30 -7.05
C ARG A 154 -0.57 -12.70 -7.59
N SER A 155 0.64 -13.23 -7.51
CA SER A 155 0.92 -14.64 -7.85
C SER A 155 0.19 -15.60 -6.92
N ILE A 156 -0.04 -15.21 -5.67
CA ILE A 156 -0.77 -15.98 -4.66
C ILE A 156 -2.27 -15.64 -4.66
N LYS A 157 -2.60 -14.36 -4.73
CA LYS A 157 -3.97 -13.84 -4.75
C LYS A 157 -4.18 -12.91 -5.95
N PRO A 158 -4.60 -13.43 -7.12
CA PRO A 158 -4.68 -12.64 -8.37
C PRO A 158 -5.51 -11.34 -8.28
N HIS A 159 -6.50 -11.32 -7.39
CA HIS A 159 -7.38 -10.15 -7.16
C HIS A 159 -7.06 -9.42 -5.85
N MET A 160 -5.85 -9.58 -5.31
CA MET A 160 -5.45 -8.89 -4.09
C MET A 160 -5.58 -7.38 -4.26
N GLU A 161 -6.27 -6.76 -3.32
CA GLU A 161 -6.29 -5.31 -3.19
C GLU A 161 -4.91 -4.82 -2.78
N ILE A 162 -4.32 -3.94 -3.58
CA ILE A 162 -3.00 -3.36 -3.34
C ILE A 162 -3.09 -1.86 -3.56
N GLY A 163 -2.71 -1.10 -2.56
CA GLY A 163 -2.70 0.35 -2.61
C GLY A 163 -1.37 0.97 -2.20
N ILE A 164 -1.38 2.26 -2.09
CA ILE A 164 -0.24 3.07 -1.65
C ILE A 164 -0.70 4.10 -0.64
N CYS A 165 0.13 4.35 0.36
CA CYS A 165 0.01 5.49 1.27
C CYS A 165 1.36 6.21 1.39
N GLY A 166 1.35 7.37 2.02
CA GLY A 166 2.51 8.25 2.13
C GLY A 166 2.40 9.48 1.21
N GLU A 167 3.43 10.29 1.19
CA GLU A 167 3.47 11.57 0.45
C GLU A 167 3.21 11.39 -1.07
N HIS A 168 3.67 10.28 -1.62
CA HIS A 168 3.58 9.95 -3.04
C HIS A 168 2.14 9.76 -3.54
N GLY A 169 1.19 9.42 -2.66
CA GLY A 169 -0.23 9.32 -3.01
C GLY A 169 -0.86 10.63 -3.48
N GLY A 170 -0.20 11.77 -3.22
CA GLY A 170 -0.62 13.10 -3.67
C GLY A 170 0.21 13.66 -4.84
N ASP A 171 1.23 12.92 -5.33
CA ASP A 171 2.09 13.36 -6.44
C ASP A 171 1.56 12.84 -7.79
N PRO A 172 1.34 13.71 -8.80
CA PRO A 172 0.80 13.31 -10.10
C PRO A 172 1.60 12.23 -10.82
N ASN A 173 2.94 12.28 -10.78
CA ASN A 173 3.79 11.29 -11.45
C ASN A 173 3.71 9.93 -10.76
N SER A 174 3.73 9.93 -9.44
CA SER A 174 3.57 8.72 -8.62
C SER A 174 2.21 8.07 -8.85
N ILE A 175 1.13 8.86 -8.96
CA ILE A 175 -0.22 8.38 -9.25
C ILE A 175 -0.28 7.75 -10.65
N LYS A 176 0.34 8.35 -11.67
CA LYS A 176 0.43 7.77 -13.01
C LYS A 176 1.19 6.43 -13.01
N PHE A 177 2.28 6.33 -12.25
CA PHE A 177 2.99 5.08 -12.05
C PHE A 177 2.08 4.02 -11.39
N CYS A 178 1.41 4.37 -10.28
CA CYS A 178 0.48 3.47 -9.59
C CYS A 178 -0.65 2.99 -10.50
N HIS A 179 -1.20 3.87 -11.35
CA HIS A 179 -2.19 3.49 -12.35
C HIS A 179 -1.63 2.47 -13.36
N GLY A 180 -0.41 2.68 -13.84
CA GLY A 180 0.29 1.76 -14.75
C GLY A 180 0.48 0.37 -14.15
N GLU A 181 0.79 0.29 -12.87
CA GLU A 181 0.95 -0.96 -12.11
C GLU A 181 -0.38 -1.54 -11.60
N LYS A 182 -1.51 -0.91 -11.96
CA LYS A 182 -2.88 -1.35 -11.62
C LYS A 182 -3.11 -1.46 -10.11
N LEU A 183 -2.63 -0.49 -9.35
CA LEU A 183 -2.98 -0.40 -7.93
C LEU A 183 -4.49 -0.13 -7.78
N SER A 184 -5.06 -0.65 -6.70
CA SER A 184 -6.49 -0.55 -6.41
C SER A 184 -6.87 0.84 -5.93
N TYR A 185 -5.98 1.49 -5.19
CA TYR A 185 -6.20 2.84 -4.64
C TYR A 185 -4.89 3.57 -4.39
N VAL A 186 -4.99 4.89 -4.25
CA VAL A 186 -3.97 5.75 -3.66
C VAL A 186 -4.58 6.49 -2.47
N SER A 187 -3.82 6.61 -1.38
CA SER A 187 -4.18 7.40 -0.22
C SER A 187 -3.43 8.72 -0.27
N ALA A 188 -4.15 9.82 -0.11
CA ALA A 188 -3.59 11.17 -0.16
C ALA A 188 -4.08 12.00 1.01
N SER A 189 -3.30 13.00 1.44
CA SER A 189 -3.77 13.97 2.43
C SER A 189 -4.99 14.74 1.91
N PRO A 190 -5.91 15.20 2.78
CA PRO A 190 -7.14 15.86 2.35
C PRO A 190 -6.94 16.98 1.33
N HIS A 191 -5.93 17.82 1.51
CA HIS A 191 -5.63 18.91 0.60
C HIS A 191 -5.13 18.47 -0.77
N ARG A 192 -4.63 17.23 -0.91
CA ARG A 192 -4.13 16.67 -2.17
C ARG A 192 -5.15 15.78 -2.89
N ILE A 193 -6.28 15.47 -2.29
CA ILE A 193 -7.34 14.64 -2.91
C ILE A 193 -7.78 15.18 -4.28
N PRO A 194 -8.08 16.51 -4.46
CA PRO A 194 -8.47 17.01 -5.77
C PRO A 194 -7.40 16.77 -6.85
N ILE A 195 -6.13 16.98 -6.50
CA ILE A 195 -5.00 16.72 -7.41
C ILE A 195 -4.90 15.23 -7.74
N ALA A 196 -5.07 14.36 -6.74
CA ALA A 196 -5.02 12.92 -6.93
C ALA A 196 -6.12 12.43 -7.88
N ILE A 197 -7.35 12.92 -7.72
CA ILE A 197 -8.49 12.59 -8.61
C ILE A 197 -8.20 13.00 -10.04
N ILE A 198 -7.74 14.24 -10.26
CA ILE A 198 -7.41 14.74 -11.60
C ILE A 198 -6.28 13.92 -12.23
N SER A 199 -5.23 13.62 -11.47
CA SER A 199 -4.08 12.85 -11.97
C SER A 199 -4.47 11.41 -12.35
N ALA A 200 -5.32 10.77 -11.55
CA ALA A 200 -5.85 9.43 -11.86
C ALA A 200 -6.71 9.43 -13.13
N ALA A 201 -7.57 10.46 -13.30
CA ALA A 201 -8.39 10.62 -14.49
C ALA A 201 -7.52 10.85 -15.75
N GLN A 202 -6.49 11.68 -15.65
CA GLN A 202 -5.52 11.89 -16.73
C GLN A 202 -4.80 10.60 -17.11
N ALA A 203 -4.32 9.84 -16.14
CA ALA A 203 -3.65 8.55 -16.37
C ALA A 203 -4.57 7.56 -17.12
N SER A 204 -5.86 7.49 -16.75
CA SER A 204 -6.86 6.64 -17.42
C SER A 204 -7.09 7.06 -18.87
N ILE A 205 -7.20 8.36 -19.14
CA ILE A 205 -7.39 8.90 -20.51
C ILE A 205 -6.13 8.62 -21.37
N GLU A 206 -4.94 8.83 -20.85
CA GLU A 206 -3.67 8.57 -21.54
C GLU A 206 -3.53 7.08 -21.90
N GLN A 207 -3.90 6.18 -21.01
CA GLN A 207 -3.90 4.73 -21.25
C GLN A 207 -4.87 4.36 -22.36
N SER A 208 -6.11 4.88 -22.33
CA SER A 208 -7.13 4.62 -23.35
C SER A 208 -6.69 5.07 -24.74
N LYS A 209 -6.06 6.25 -24.87
CA LYS A 209 -5.51 6.74 -26.13
C LYS A 209 -4.40 5.85 -26.68
N THR A 210 -3.55 5.32 -25.80
CA THR A 210 -2.45 4.44 -26.16
C THR A 210 -2.96 3.08 -26.66
N MET A 211 -3.98 2.53 -26.01
CA MET A 211 -4.62 1.28 -26.44
C MET A 211 -5.28 1.43 -27.82
N ASN A 212 -6.02 2.51 -28.06
CA ASN A 212 -6.66 2.78 -29.34
C ASN A 212 -5.63 2.92 -30.49
N LYS A 213 -4.51 3.60 -30.27
CA LYS A 213 -3.41 3.69 -31.26
C LYS A 213 -2.78 2.33 -31.60
N ARG A 214 -2.68 1.42 -30.61
CA ARG A 214 -2.14 0.06 -30.81
C ARG A 214 -3.12 -0.83 -31.59
N SER A 215 -4.43 -0.71 -31.34
CA SER A 215 -5.46 -1.46 -32.06
C SER A 215 -5.52 -1.05 -33.53
N THR A 216 -5.48 0.25 -33.84
CA THR A 216 -5.48 0.79 -35.20
C THR A 216 -4.24 0.34 -36.01
N LYS A 217 -3.05 0.35 -35.38
CA LYS A 217 -1.81 -0.16 -36.02
C LYS A 217 -1.82 -1.67 -36.27
N ARG A 218 -2.55 -2.45 -35.49
CA ARG A 218 -2.69 -3.90 -35.71
C ARG A 218 -3.67 -4.22 -36.84
N SER A 219 -4.73 -3.43 -37.00
CA SER A 219 -5.70 -3.63 -38.09
C SER A 219 -5.10 -3.28 -39.44
N THR A 220 -4.31 -2.21 -39.56
CA THR A 220 -3.61 -1.84 -40.80
C THR A 220 -2.52 -2.83 -41.23
N LYS A 221 -1.87 -3.54 -40.29
CA LYS A 221 -0.87 -4.58 -40.60
C LYS A 221 -1.49 -5.95 -41.01
N ARG A 222 -2.79 -6.15 -40.86
CA ARG A 222 -3.48 -7.37 -41.29
C ARG A 222 -4.16 -7.23 -42.63
N SER A 223 -4.17 -6.02 -43.20
CA SER A 223 -4.80 -5.70 -44.51
C SER A 223 -3.76 -5.48 -45.62
N THR A 224 -2.49 -5.68 -45.36
CA THR A 224 -1.37 -5.77 -46.30
C THR A 224 -0.74 -7.14 -46.24
#